data_506d0d45c72b4e22df8d42bf2c7258e1
#
_entry.id   506d0d45c72b4e22df8d42bf2c7258e1
#
_cell.length_a   1.000
_cell.length_b   1.000
_cell.length_c   1.000
_cell.angle_alpha   90.00
_cell.angle_beta   90.00
_cell.angle_gamma   90.00
#
_symmetry.space_group_name_H-M   'P 1'
#
loop_
_entity.id
_entity.type
_entity.pdbx_description
1 polymer ?
#
loop_
_entity_poly.entity_id
_entity_poly.type
_entity_poly.pdbx_seq_one_letter_code
_entity_poly.pdbx_strand_id
1 'polypeptide(L)'
;GKEYFPCVVEAVANYVRDAGLQRVLVFTSDGKGALALADALQETKAQVIAVTFPATQKFATPEKGVAQVAIDGETHSRLASKGVSVVRSTLPFGDILIPGSPDVKLSAIHHTLRLFGGGMMLCVQAVVIACDSGCLEPGEEVISVAADTAIVAAASGKWALFSPSEGMEIREIICKPRSLRLTRAPRYEEAHSAEETEPSTDQGDE
;
A
#
# COMPACT_ATOMS: atom_id res chain seq x y z
N GLY A 1 10.47 7.76 -0.96
CA GLY A 1 9.04 7.69 -1.25
C GLY A 1 8.28 8.92 -0.82
N LYS A 2 8.20 9.23 0.49
CA LYS A 2 7.36 10.34 0.99
C LYS A 2 7.76 11.73 0.45
N GLU A 3 9.00 11.95 0.09
CA GLU A 3 9.52 13.19 -0.49
C GLU A 3 8.92 13.51 -1.88
N TYR A 4 8.50 12.47 -2.62
CA TYR A 4 7.89 12.62 -3.96
C TYR A 4 6.38 12.77 -3.92
N PHE A 5 5.76 12.57 -2.76
CA PHE A 5 4.31 12.56 -2.66
C PHE A 5 3.62 13.85 -3.12
N PRO A 6 4.17 15.07 -2.87
CA PRO A 6 3.59 16.29 -3.44
C PRO A 6 3.49 16.28 -4.97
N CYS A 7 4.52 15.78 -5.65
CA CYS A 7 4.51 15.65 -7.12
C CYS A 7 3.47 14.61 -7.59
N VAL A 8 3.29 13.54 -6.82
CA VAL A 8 2.25 12.53 -7.11
C VAL A 8 0.86 13.14 -6.98
N VAL A 9 0.61 13.91 -5.92
CA VAL A 9 -0.67 14.62 -5.70
C VAL A 9 -0.97 15.56 -6.86
N GLU A 10 0.01 16.34 -7.31
CA GLU A 10 -0.13 17.25 -8.46
C GLU A 10 -0.45 16.49 -9.76
N ALA A 11 0.30 15.42 -10.04
CA ALA A 11 0.08 14.60 -11.23
C ALA A 11 -1.33 13.97 -11.23
N VAL A 12 -1.77 13.44 -10.09
CA VAL A 12 -3.12 12.87 -9.91
C VAL A 12 -4.19 13.94 -10.06
N ALA A 13 -4.02 15.13 -9.46
CA ALA A 13 -4.98 16.19 -9.57
C ALA A 13 -5.16 16.70 -11.01
N ASN A 14 -4.06 16.79 -11.77
CA ASN A 14 -4.10 17.13 -13.19
C ASN A 14 -4.83 16.02 -13.98
N TYR A 15 -4.47 14.77 -13.75
CA TYR A 15 -5.08 13.62 -14.41
C TYR A 15 -6.60 13.55 -14.16
N VAL A 16 -7.06 13.76 -12.91
CA VAL A 16 -8.48 13.79 -12.56
C VAL A 16 -9.23 14.88 -13.33
N ARG A 17 -8.63 16.08 -13.47
CA ARG A 17 -9.26 17.17 -14.21
C ARG A 17 -9.38 16.87 -15.70
N ASP A 18 -8.36 16.22 -16.27
CA ASP A 18 -8.29 15.94 -17.72
C ASP A 18 -9.15 14.73 -18.11
N ALA A 19 -9.07 13.64 -17.34
CA ALA A 19 -9.74 12.37 -17.63
C ALA A 19 -11.15 12.26 -17.03
N GLY A 20 -11.49 13.09 -16.04
CA GLY A 20 -12.81 13.10 -15.39
C GLY A 20 -13.09 11.88 -14.51
N LEU A 21 -12.05 11.12 -14.12
CA LEU A 21 -12.19 9.98 -13.22
C LEU A 21 -12.62 10.42 -11.81
N GLN A 22 -13.59 9.71 -11.24
CA GLN A 22 -14.24 10.12 -10.00
C GLN A 22 -13.81 9.32 -8.76
N ARG A 23 -13.07 8.24 -8.93
CA ARG A 23 -12.62 7.40 -7.82
C ARG A 23 -11.10 7.47 -7.68
N VAL A 24 -10.64 7.88 -6.51
CA VAL A 24 -9.20 7.96 -6.19
C VAL A 24 -8.94 7.21 -4.89
N LEU A 25 -8.21 6.12 -4.99
CA LEU A 25 -7.73 5.37 -3.84
C LEU A 25 -6.37 5.89 -3.42
N VAL A 26 -6.10 5.91 -2.13
CA VAL A 26 -4.76 6.19 -1.61
C VAL A 26 -4.39 5.20 -0.52
N PHE A 27 -3.30 4.48 -0.73
CA PHE A 27 -2.74 3.62 0.30
C PHE A 27 -1.91 4.46 1.29
N THR A 28 -2.35 4.50 2.54
CA THR A 28 -1.75 5.37 3.56
C THR A 28 -1.59 4.66 4.90
N SER A 29 -0.52 4.97 5.61
CA SER A 29 -0.26 4.45 6.96
C SER A 29 -0.84 5.33 8.07
N ASP A 30 -0.88 6.64 7.85
CA ASP A 30 -1.19 7.66 8.85
C ASP A 30 -2.34 8.60 8.42
N GLY A 31 -2.94 8.40 7.25
CA GLY A 31 -4.02 9.22 6.72
C GLY A 31 -3.61 10.56 6.10
N LYS A 32 -2.37 11.01 6.29
CA LYS A 32 -1.93 12.33 5.80
C LYS A 32 -1.95 12.44 4.28
N GLY A 33 -1.61 11.33 3.59
CA GLY A 33 -1.69 11.27 2.14
C GLY A 33 -3.11 11.44 1.62
N ALA A 34 -4.08 10.85 2.32
CA ALA A 34 -5.48 10.97 1.97
C ALA A 34 -6.02 12.39 2.18
N LEU A 35 -5.61 13.05 3.27
CA LEU A 35 -5.95 14.47 3.50
C LEU A 35 -5.39 15.35 2.39
N ALA A 36 -4.13 15.17 2.02
CA ALA A 36 -3.50 15.97 0.97
C ALA A 36 -4.18 15.80 -0.40
N LEU A 37 -4.56 14.56 -0.75
CA LEU A 37 -5.33 14.30 -1.97
C LEU A 37 -6.74 14.89 -1.91
N ALA A 38 -7.44 14.76 -0.78
CA ALA A 38 -8.76 15.36 -0.60
C ALA A 38 -8.71 16.89 -0.73
N ASP A 39 -7.66 17.52 -0.21
CA ASP A 39 -7.46 18.97 -0.36
C ASP A 39 -7.19 19.37 -1.83
N ALA A 40 -6.34 18.61 -2.52
CA ALA A 40 -6.00 18.90 -3.92
C ALA A 40 -7.18 18.65 -4.89
N LEU A 41 -8.13 17.81 -4.51
CA LEU A 41 -9.27 17.39 -5.33
C LEU A 41 -10.60 18.06 -4.90
N GLN A 42 -10.58 18.96 -3.91
CA GLN A 42 -11.79 19.54 -3.32
C GLN A 42 -12.72 20.25 -4.33
N GLU A 43 -12.15 20.78 -5.42
CA GLU A 43 -12.91 21.46 -6.48
C GLU A 43 -13.36 20.50 -7.60
N THR A 44 -13.08 19.23 -7.46
CA THR A 44 -13.47 18.17 -8.41
C THR A 44 -14.63 17.34 -7.85
N LYS A 45 -15.19 16.45 -8.69
CA LYS A 45 -16.19 15.48 -8.24
C LYS A 45 -15.56 14.18 -7.74
N ALA A 46 -14.22 14.13 -7.65
CA ALA A 46 -13.52 12.93 -7.28
C ALA A 46 -13.71 12.58 -5.80
N GLN A 47 -14.05 11.34 -5.53
CA GLN A 47 -14.17 10.79 -4.20
C GLN A 47 -12.87 10.10 -3.82
N VAL A 48 -12.28 10.51 -2.70
CA VAL A 48 -11.07 9.90 -2.15
C VAL A 48 -11.45 8.78 -1.19
N ILE A 49 -10.81 7.63 -1.34
CA ILE A 49 -10.93 6.48 -0.45
C ILE A 49 -9.53 6.17 0.10
N ALA A 50 -9.38 6.24 1.41
CA ALA A 50 -8.13 5.89 2.09
C ALA A 50 -8.11 4.40 2.40
N VAL A 51 -7.13 3.68 1.86
CA VAL A 51 -6.88 2.28 2.18
C VAL A 51 -5.68 2.20 3.11
N THR A 52 -5.78 1.42 4.19
CA THR A 52 -4.73 1.33 5.20
C THR A 52 -4.46 -0.11 5.64
N PHE A 53 -3.37 -0.26 6.37
CA PHE A 53 -2.90 -1.54 6.89
C PHE A 53 -3.87 -2.18 7.89
N PRO A 54 -3.75 -3.51 8.12
CA PRO A 54 -4.47 -4.20 9.19
C PRO A 54 -4.24 -3.55 10.55
N ALA A 55 -5.23 -3.64 11.44
CA ALA A 55 -5.15 -3.02 12.76
C ALA A 55 -3.98 -3.54 13.62
N THR A 56 -3.55 -4.77 13.37
CA THR A 56 -2.48 -5.44 14.12
C THR A 56 -1.09 -5.23 13.51
N GLN A 57 -1.00 -4.56 12.34
CA GLN A 57 0.27 -4.36 11.65
C GLN A 57 1.18 -3.44 12.47
N LYS A 58 2.42 -3.90 12.64
CA LYS A 58 3.49 -3.15 13.30
C LYS A 58 4.66 -2.99 12.34
N PHE A 59 5.33 -1.86 12.41
CA PHE A 59 6.58 -1.62 11.69
C PHE A 59 7.67 -1.20 12.66
N ALA A 60 8.87 -1.74 12.45
CA ALA A 60 10.06 -1.24 13.11
C ALA A 60 10.55 0.01 12.38
N THR A 61 10.74 1.11 13.11
CA THR A 61 11.39 2.31 12.61
C THR A 61 12.61 2.61 13.46
N PRO A 62 13.73 3.08 12.85
CA PRO A 62 14.94 3.42 13.61
C PRO A 62 14.70 4.44 14.73
N GLU A 63 13.73 5.35 14.52
CA GLU A 63 13.45 6.46 15.44
C GLU A 63 12.47 6.11 16.56
N LYS A 64 11.53 5.20 16.32
CA LYS A 64 10.40 4.91 17.22
C LYS A 64 10.33 3.47 17.70
N GLY A 65 11.30 2.63 17.31
CA GLY A 65 11.22 1.20 17.57
C GLY A 65 10.01 0.56 16.85
N VAL A 66 9.43 -0.49 17.43
CA VAL A 66 8.25 -1.16 16.87
C VAL A 66 7.00 -0.36 17.22
N ALA A 67 6.37 0.23 16.22
CA ALA A 67 5.14 1.00 16.36
C ALA A 67 4.00 0.39 15.55
N GLN A 68 2.79 0.43 16.09
CA GLN A 68 1.58 0.07 15.37
C GLN A 68 1.28 1.11 14.30
N VAL A 69 0.88 0.65 13.12
CA VAL A 69 0.42 1.53 12.04
C VAL A 69 -1.05 1.85 12.27
N ALA A 70 -1.34 3.12 12.54
CA ALA A 70 -2.70 3.56 12.80
C ALA A 70 -2.91 4.99 12.28
N ILE A 71 -4.10 5.23 11.77
CA ILE A 71 -4.63 6.58 11.61
C ILE A 71 -5.18 6.98 12.98
N ASP A 72 -4.64 8.05 13.57
CA ASP A 72 -5.10 8.55 14.86
C ASP A 72 -6.53 9.13 14.77
N GLY A 73 -7.18 9.30 15.94
CA GLY A 73 -8.57 9.73 16.02
C GLY A 73 -8.82 11.14 15.45
N GLU A 74 -7.85 12.05 15.60
CA GLU A 74 -7.94 13.40 15.02
C GLU A 74 -7.90 13.35 13.50
N THR A 75 -6.92 12.64 12.94
CA THR A 75 -6.79 12.44 11.50
C THR A 75 -8.01 11.74 10.92
N HIS A 76 -8.55 10.72 11.63
CA HIS A 76 -9.76 10.02 11.21
C HIS A 76 -10.97 10.97 11.14
N SER A 77 -11.15 11.82 12.15
CA SER A 77 -12.23 12.82 12.17
C SER A 77 -12.09 13.84 11.04
N ARG A 78 -10.86 14.27 10.75
CA ARG A 78 -10.58 15.18 9.63
C ARG A 78 -10.86 14.53 8.28
N LEU A 79 -10.53 13.26 8.09
CA LEU A 79 -10.86 12.50 6.88
C LEU A 79 -12.38 12.42 6.69
N ALA A 80 -13.10 12.07 7.76
CA ALA A 80 -14.56 11.98 7.73
C ALA A 80 -15.21 13.33 7.38
N SER A 81 -14.72 14.46 7.95
CA SER A 81 -15.24 15.79 7.63
C SER A 81 -15.03 16.22 6.16
N LYS A 82 -14.07 15.59 5.47
CA LYS A 82 -13.81 15.80 4.03
C LYS A 82 -14.50 14.76 3.13
N GLY A 83 -15.34 13.89 3.70
CA GLY A 83 -16.02 12.83 2.96
C GLY A 83 -15.11 11.69 2.52
N VAL A 84 -13.92 11.55 3.10
CA VAL A 84 -12.98 10.47 2.79
C VAL A 84 -13.37 9.23 3.60
N SER A 85 -13.68 8.15 2.90
CA SER A 85 -13.90 6.83 3.50
C SER A 85 -12.56 6.16 3.84
N VAL A 86 -12.49 5.50 4.99
CA VAL A 86 -11.29 4.75 5.40
C VAL A 86 -11.59 3.25 5.37
N VAL A 87 -10.87 2.52 4.55
CA VAL A 87 -10.97 1.06 4.40
C VAL A 87 -9.74 0.40 5.02
N ARG A 88 -10.00 -0.51 5.94
CA ARG A 88 -8.96 -1.30 6.61
C ARG A 88 -9.20 -2.78 6.38
N SER A 89 -8.19 -3.48 5.88
CA SER A 89 -8.28 -4.92 5.62
C SER A 89 -6.92 -5.60 5.74
N THR A 90 -6.90 -6.92 5.64
CA THR A 90 -5.65 -7.68 5.46
C THR A 90 -5.04 -7.36 4.11
N LEU A 91 -3.71 -7.44 4.03
CA LEU A 91 -3.02 -7.24 2.75
C LEU A 91 -3.25 -8.45 1.83
N PRO A 92 -3.77 -8.27 0.61
CA PRO A 92 -4.09 -9.39 -0.30
C PRO A 92 -2.90 -10.31 -0.63
N PHE A 93 -1.69 -9.74 -0.67
CA PHE A 93 -0.45 -10.47 -0.91
C PHE A 93 0.37 -10.69 0.38
N GLY A 94 -0.23 -10.43 1.53
CA GLY A 94 0.34 -10.79 2.83
C GLY A 94 0.16 -12.28 3.07
N ASP A 95 1.23 -12.92 3.55
CA ASP A 95 1.23 -14.34 3.90
C ASP A 95 0.79 -14.56 5.36
N ILE A 96 0.25 -15.75 5.64
CA ILE A 96 0.19 -16.26 7.01
C ILE A 96 1.59 -16.77 7.33
N LEU A 97 2.23 -16.17 8.32
CA LEU A 97 3.58 -16.55 8.70
C LEU A 97 3.59 -17.94 9.33
N ILE A 98 4.03 -18.92 8.55
CA ILE A 98 4.36 -20.26 9.04
C ILE A 98 5.87 -20.36 9.00
N PRO A 99 6.56 -20.46 10.15
CA PRO A 99 8.01 -20.56 10.18
C PRO A 99 8.52 -21.66 9.26
N GLY A 100 9.47 -21.33 8.38
CA GLY A 100 10.06 -22.28 7.43
C GLY A 100 9.20 -22.66 6.21
N SER A 101 8.00 -22.06 6.05
CA SER A 101 7.10 -22.38 4.93
C SER A 101 6.50 -21.12 4.29
N PRO A 102 7.28 -20.34 3.52
CA PRO A 102 6.75 -19.16 2.82
C PRO A 102 5.82 -19.55 1.65
N ASP A 103 4.79 -18.75 1.39
CA ASP A 103 3.98 -18.89 0.18
C ASP A 103 4.74 -18.37 -1.04
N VAL A 104 5.25 -19.31 -1.85
CA VAL A 104 6.04 -18.99 -3.04
C VAL A 104 5.25 -18.20 -4.07
N LYS A 105 3.93 -18.44 -4.20
CA LYS A 105 3.07 -17.74 -5.17
C LYS A 105 2.90 -16.27 -4.77
N LEU A 106 2.55 -16.02 -3.51
CA LEU A 106 2.42 -14.65 -2.99
C LEU A 106 3.75 -13.91 -3.05
N SER A 107 4.85 -14.58 -2.70
CA SER A 107 6.20 -14.03 -2.83
C SER A 107 6.54 -13.66 -4.28
N ALA A 108 6.21 -14.49 -5.25
CA ALA A 108 6.46 -14.21 -6.67
C ALA A 108 5.67 -12.97 -7.15
N ILE A 109 4.39 -12.87 -6.82
CA ILE A 109 3.56 -11.70 -7.13
C ILE A 109 4.17 -10.44 -6.49
N HIS A 110 4.52 -10.51 -5.22
CA HIS A 110 5.12 -9.43 -4.47
C HIS A 110 6.43 -8.94 -5.13
N HIS A 111 7.35 -9.86 -5.43
CA HIS A 111 8.62 -9.52 -6.06
C HIS A 111 8.45 -8.98 -7.47
N THR A 112 7.51 -9.51 -8.26
CA THR A 112 7.21 -9.02 -9.61
C THR A 112 6.71 -7.57 -9.58
N LEU A 113 5.75 -7.26 -8.71
CA LEU A 113 5.25 -5.88 -8.57
C LEU A 113 6.32 -4.90 -8.07
N ARG A 114 7.26 -5.36 -7.26
CA ARG A 114 8.40 -4.53 -6.79
C ARG A 114 9.39 -4.15 -7.90
N LEU A 115 9.37 -4.81 -9.05
CA LEU A 115 10.16 -4.38 -10.21
C LEU A 115 9.75 -2.98 -10.72
N PHE A 116 8.50 -2.59 -10.50
CA PHE A 116 7.98 -1.27 -10.84
C PHE A 116 8.19 -0.23 -9.73
N GLY A 117 8.60 -0.66 -8.52
CA GLY A 117 8.73 0.18 -7.33
C GLY A 117 7.91 -0.34 -6.16
N GLY A 118 8.23 0.15 -4.96
CA GLY A 118 7.48 -0.23 -3.75
C GLY A 118 6.02 0.25 -3.78
N GLY A 119 5.76 1.40 -4.40
CA GLY A 119 4.43 1.98 -4.53
C GLY A 119 3.48 1.16 -5.41
N MET A 120 3.97 0.53 -6.47
CA MET A 120 3.14 -0.26 -7.39
C MET A 120 2.37 -1.36 -6.67
N MET A 121 3.05 -2.12 -5.83
CA MET A 121 2.42 -3.19 -5.05
C MET A 121 1.31 -2.65 -4.14
N LEU A 122 1.53 -1.50 -3.51
CA LEU A 122 0.54 -0.88 -2.62
C LEU A 122 -0.66 -0.34 -3.42
N CYS A 123 -0.44 0.21 -4.62
CA CYS A 123 -1.52 0.61 -5.52
C CYS A 123 -2.39 -0.58 -5.91
N VAL A 124 -1.80 -1.69 -6.34
CA VAL A 124 -2.54 -2.91 -6.71
C VAL A 124 -3.31 -3.46 -5.51
N GLN A 125 -2.68 -3.56 -4.34
CA GLN A 125 -3.36 -4.03 -3.13
C GLN A 125 -4.51 -3.11 -2.70
N ALA A 126 -4.38 -1.79 -2.87
CA ALA A 126 -5.45 -0.85 -2.54
C ALA A 126 -6.70 -1.09 -3.38
N VAL A 127 -6.52 -1.35 -4.68
CA VAL A 127 -7.65 -1.67 -5.59
C VAL A 127 -8.34 -2.97 -5.16
N VAL A 128 -7.56 -4.04 -4.93
CA VAL A 128 -8.12 -5.33 -4.47
C VAL A 128 -8.87 -5.18 -3.16
N ILE A 129 -8.28 -4.48 -2.17
CA ILE A 129 -8.92 -4.25 -0.87
C ILE A 129 -10.23 -3.47 -1.02
N ALA A 130 -10.24 -2.40 -1.81
CA ALA A 130 -11.41 -1.57 -2.01
C ALA A 130 -12.54 -2.34 -2.73
N CYS A 131 -12.20 -3.18 -3.72
CA CYS A 131 -13.14 -4.03 -4.42
C CYS A 131 -13.69 -5.13 -3.49
N ASP A 132 -12.83 -5.88 -2.78
CA ASP A 132 -13.25 -6.93 -1.85
C ASP A 132 -14.06 -6.39 -0.65
N SER A 133 -13.91 -5.10 -0.33
CA SER A 133 -14.69 -4.41 0.71
C SER A 133 -16.00 -3.79 0.20
N GLY A 134 -16.35 -3.96 -1.08
CA GLY A 134 -17.55 -3.40 -1.69
C GLY A 134 -17.53 -1.87 -1.86
N CYS A 135 -16.35 -1.25 -1.83
CA CYS A 135 -16.18 0.18 -2.10
C CYS A 135 -16.05 0.49 -3.59
N LEU A 136 -15.75 -0.52 -4.40
CA LEU A 136 -15.64 -0.48 -5.85
C LEU A 136 -16.37 -1.66 -6.46
N GLU A 137 -16.94 -1.44 -7.64
CA GLU A 137 -17.47 -2.53 -8.46
C GLU A 137 -16.36 -3.16 -9.32
N PRO A 138 -16.39 -4.48 -9.57
CA PRO A 138 -15.50 -5.11 -10.54
C PRO A 138 -15.59 -4.42 -11.90
N GLY A 139 -14.43 -4.13 -12.52
CA GLY A 139 -14.34 -3.40 -13.79
C GLY A 139 -14.41 -1.88 -13.67
N GLU A 140 -14.75 -1.32 -12.51
CA GLU A 140 -14.75 0.14 -12.28
C GLU A 140 -13.33 0.69 -12.48
N GLU A 141 -13.23 1.79 -13.25
CA GLU A 141 -11.95 2.44 -13.50
C GLU A 141 -11.62 3.43 -12.39
N VAL A 142 -10.44 3.27 -11.81
CA VAL A 142 -10.03 4.01 -10.63
C VAL A 142 -8.57 4.46 -10.72
N ILE A 143 -8.25 5.58 -10.06
CA ILE A 143 -6.86 5.97 -9.81
C ILE A 143 -6.45 5.37 -8.46
N SER A 144 -5.31 4.69 -8.42
CA SER A 144 -4.73 4.19 -7.18
C SER A 144 -3.37 4.80 -6.93
N VAL A 145 -3.18 5.31 -5.71
CA VAL A 145 -2.04 6.15 -5.32
C VAL A 145 -1.33 5.56 -4.11
N ALA A 146 -0.01 5.57 -4.16
CA ALA A 146 0.88 5.31 -3.03
C ALA A 146 1.89 6.46 -2.89
N ALA A 147 2.87 6.33 -1.98
CA ALA A 147 3.78 7.41 -1.63
C ALA A 147 4.57 8.03 -2.81
N ASP A 148 4.81 7.28 -3.87
CA ASP A 148 5.65 7.67 -5.00
C ASP A 148 5.13 7.16 -6.35
N THR A 149 3.95 6.58 -6.38
CA THR A 149 3.39 5.91 -7.56
C THR A 149 1.90 6.18 -7.66
N ALA A 150 1.40 6.43 -8.87
CA ALA A 150 -0.01 6.49 -9.18
C ALA A 150 -0.30 5.75 -10.48
N ILE A 151 -1.36 4.97 -10.50
CA ILE A 151 -1.82 4.16 -11.63
C ILE A 151 -3.31 4.37 -11.89
N VAL A 152 -3.72 4.09 -13.12
CA VAL A 152 -5.13 3.85 -13.47
C VAL A 152 -5.33 2.36 -13.62
N ALA A 153 -6.35 1.82 -12.98
CA ALA A 153 -6.67 0.40 -13.07
C ALA A 153 -8.18 0.16 -13.20
N ALA A 154 -8.55 -0.89 -13.91
CA ALA A 154 -9.88 -1.50 -13.81
C ALA A 154 -9.89 -2.41 -12.57
N ALA A 155 -10.85 -2.18 -11.67
CA ALA A 155 -10.91 -2.85 -10.37
C ALA A 155 -11.25 -4.34 -10.49
N SER A 156 -10.64 -5.15 -9.65
CA SER A 156 -11.01 -6.55 -9.45
C SER A 156 -10.72 -6.97 -8.01
N GLY A 157 -11.52 -7.89 -7.49
CA GLY A 157 -11.28 -8.50 -6.20
C GLY A 157 -10.20 -9.58 -6.25
N LYS A 158 -9.76 -10.02 -5.08
CA LYS A 158 -8.69 -11.03 -4.94
C LYS A 158 -9.02 -12.33 -5.67
N TRP A 159 -10.28 -12.74 -5.65
CA TRP A 159 -10.73 -13.99 -6.25
C TRP A 159 -10.58 -14.03 -7.77
N ALA A 160 -10.88 -12.91 -8.44
CA ALA A 160 -10.84 -12.80 -9.89
C ALA A 160 -9.58 -12.09 -10.42
N LEU A 161 -8.61 -11.77 -9.58
CA LEU A 161 -7.48 -10.89 -9.88
C LEU A 161 -6.78 -11.20 -11.21
N PHE A 162 -6.62 -12.46 -11.54
CA PHE A 162 -5.96 -12.96 -12.76
C PHE A 162 -6.94 -13.61 -13.74
N SER A 163 -8.24 -13.38 -13.59
CA SER A 163 -9.23 -13.85 -14.54
C SER A 163 -9.01 -13.21 -15.91
N PRO A 164 -9.08 -13.96 -17.03
CA PRO A 164 -8.95 -13.40 -18.36
C PRO A 164 -10.06 -12.40 -18.75
N SER A 165 -11.23 -12.49 -18.11
CA SER A 165 -12.41 -11.66 -18.44
C SER A 165 -12.77 -10.63 -17.39
N GLU A 166 -12.38 -10.85 -16.13
CA GLU A 166 -12.81 -10.04 -14.99
C GLU A 166 -11.63 -9.61 -14.11
N GLY A 167 -10.41 -9.91 -14.57
CA GLY A 167 -9.19 -9.61 -13.84
C GLY A 167 -8.88 -8.12 -13.79
N MET A 168 -8.00 -7.77 -12.86
CA MET A 168 -7.50 -6.40 -12.79
C MET A 168 -6.64 -6.07 -14.01
N GLU A 169 -6.87 -4.89 -14.58
CA GLU A 169 -6.00 -4.32 -15.60
C GLU A 169 -5.32 -3.06 -15.07
N ILE A 170 -4.01 -2.97 -15.18
CA ILE A 170 -3.29 -1.71 -15.01
C ILE A 170 -3.29 -1.02 -16.36
N ARG A 171 -4.15 -0.02 -16.53
CA ARG A 171 -4.36 0.67 -17.81
C ARG A 171 -3.30 1.72 -18.08
N GLU A 172 -2.91 2.47 -17.02
CA GLU A 172 -1.90 3.51 -17.13
C GLU A 172 -1.02 3.58 -15.88
N ILE A 173 0.20 4.05 -16.04
CA ILE A 173 1.07 4.48 -14.95
C ILE A 173 1.18 5.99 -15.05
N ILE A 174 0.44 6.72 -14.21
CA ILE A 174 0.43 8.19 -14.19
C ILE A 174 1.83 8.70 -13.81
N CYS A 175 2.40 8.14 -12.76
CA CYS A 175 3.77 8.42 -12.33
C CYS A 175 4.35 7.31 -11.48
N LYS A 176 5.68 7.18 -11.51
CA LYS A 176 6.48 6.34 -10.62
C LYS A 176 7.92 6.84 -10.56
N PRO A 177 8.70 6.48 -9.53
CA PRO A 177 10.10 6.83 -9.48
C PRO A 177 10.87 6.22 -10.65
N ARG A 178 11.80 6.99 -11.24
CA ARG A 178 12.73 6.47 -12.25
C ARG A 178 13.73 5.49 -11.63
N SER A 179 14.23 5.82 -10.44
CA SER A 179 15.19 4.99 -9.70
C SER A 179 14.56 4.47 -8.42
N LEU A 180 14.68 3.18 -8.19
CA LEU A 180 14.11 2.51 -7.03
C LEU A 180 15.10 2.53 -5.88
N ARG A 181 14.82 3.31 -4.84
CA ARG A 181 15.44 3.14 -3.52
C ARG A 181 14.50 2.28 -2.67
N LEU A 182 14.61 0.97 -2.83
CA LEU A 182 13.90 0.07 -1.95
C LEU A 182 14.55 0.17 -0.56
N THR A 183 13.79 0.60 0.43
CA THR A 183 14.16 0.36 1.82
C THR A 183 14.15 -1.16 1.99
N ARG A 184 15.33 -1.76 2.01
CA ARG A 184 15.46 -3.19 2.32
C ARG A 184 15.10 -3.32 3.80
N ALA A 185 13.93 -3.86 4.09
CA ALA A 185 13.74 -4.49 5.39
C ALA A 185 14.81 -5.60 5.50
N PRO A 186 15.51 -5.77 6.63
CA PRO A 186 16.38 -6.91 6.84
C PRO A 186 15.60 -8.17 6.49
N ARG A 187 16.19 -9.05 5.68
CA ARG A 187 15.57 -10.33 5.39
C ARG A 187 15.43 -11.07 6.70
N TYR A 188 14.30 -11.74 6.89
CA TYR A 188 14.05 -12.58 8.07
C TYR A 188 15.19 -13.58 8.31
N GLU A 189 15.85 -14.05 7.24
CA GLU A 189 17.04 -14.92 7.27
C GLU A 189 18.27 -14.23 7.85
N GLU A 190 18.46 -12.90 7.62
CA GLU A 190 19.60 -12.14 8.17
C GLU A 190 19.42 -11.82 9.66
N ALA A 191 18.18 -11.73 10.13
CA ALA A 191 17.87 -11.51 11.54
C ALA A 191 18.08 -12.78 12.40
N HIS A 192 17.84 -13.98 11.83
CA HIS A 192 17.98 -15.23 12.57
C HIS A 192 19.40 -15.81 12.54
N SER A 193 20.19 -15.53 11.49
CA SER A 193 21.60 -15.91 11.46
C SER A 193 22.48 -15.14 12.44
N ALA A 194 22.01 -13.98 12.92
CA ALA A 194 22.71 -13.20 13.94
C ALA A 194 22.48 -13.75 15.37
N GLU A 195 21.34 -14.41 15.62
CA GLU A 195 21.04 -15.02 16.94
C GLU A 195 21.71 -16.38 17.14
N GLU A 196 22.06 -17.12 16.07
CA GLU A 196 22.74 -18.42 16.15
C GLU A 196 24.26 -18.32 16.37
N THR A 197 24.86 -17.14 16.34
CA THR A 197 26.31 -16.94 16.47
C THR A 197 26.80 -16.49 17.87
N GLU A 198 25.97 -16.48 18.90
CA GLU A 198 26.48 -16.31 20.26
C GLU A 198 27.12 -17.63 20.74
N PRO A 199 28.45 -17.65 20.98
CA PRO A 199 29.08 -18.84 21.51
C PRO A 199 28.67 -19.05 22.95
N SER A 200 28.13 -20.24 23.25
CA SER A 200 27.91 -20.66 24.63
C SER A 200 29.25 -20.62 25.38
N THR A 201 29.41 -19.65 26.25
CA THR A 201 30.48 -19.64 27.27
C THR A 201 30.14 -20.71 28.29
N ASP A 202 30.60 -21.92 28.00
CA ASP A 202 30.73 -23.00 28.99
C ASP A 202 31.81 -22.58 29.98
N GLN A 203 31.41 -22.07 31.15
CA GLN A 203 32.29 -21.94 32.31
C GLN A 203 32.28 -23.29 33.05
N GLY A 204 33.27 -24.11 32.76
CA GLY A 204 33.60 -25.22 33.61
C GLY A 204 34.15 -24.71 34.95
N ASP A 205 33.46 -25.04 36.04
CA ASP A 205 33.97 -24.98 37.40
C ASP A 205 34.82 -26.20 37.70
N GLU A 206 36.05 -25.95 38.09
CA GLU A 206 36.82 -26.84 38.95
C GLU A 206 36.55 -26.54 40.41
#